data_3c36ed712885e68f4984ace8700374f0
#
_entry.id   3c36ed712885e68f4984ace8700374f0
#
_cell.length_a   1.000
_cell.length_b   1.000
_cell.length_c   1.000
_cell.angle_alpha   90.00
_cell.angle_beta   90.00
_cell.angle_gamma   90.00
#
_symmetry.space_group_name_H-M   'P 1'
#
loop_
_entity.id
_entity.type
_entity.pdbx_description
1 polymer ?
#
loop_
_entity_poly.entity_id
_entity_poly.type
_entity_poly.pdbx_seq_one_letter_code
_entity_poly.pdbx_strand_id
1 'polypeptide(L)'
;MTQTLHLVDPDKVQDIWPLARPLVEKALAHSEGQMLSSDSLRMILNNRQQLWVGFEEGELFTAVLTEPISYPRHNVLRIITFATQTGYGMDHWYDTIVNTLSAYGRTLECIALEAWCRKGLARKLDWEHNYTVINKPIKLEE
;
A
#
# COMPACT_ATOMS: atom_id res chain seq x y z
N MET A 1 -20.93 11.31 1.46
CA MET A 1 -20.66 9.89 1.17
C MET A 1 -19.76 9.33 2.25
N THR A 2 -20.06 8.12 2.72
CA THR A 2 -19.30 7.51 3.79
C THR A 2 -18.24 6.59 3.21
N GLN A 3 -16.98 6.92 3.49
CA GLN A 3 -15.85 6.06 3.16
C GLN A 3 -15.26 5.50 4.43
N THR A 4 -14.86 4.25 4.40
CA THR A 4 -14.15 3.59 5.50
C THR A 4 -13.00 2.80 4.95
N LEU A 5 -11.91 2.75 5.70
CA LEU A 5 -10.74 1.91 5.40
C LEU A 5 -10.54 0.97 6.57
N HIS A 6 -10.50 -0.32 6.29
CA HIS A 6 -10.43 -1.35 7.31
C HIS A 6 -9.17 -2.20 7.17
N LEU A 7 -8.50 -2.42 8.28
CA LEU A 7 -7.45 -3.42 8.36
C LEU A 7 -8.11 -4.81 8.37
N VAL A 8 -7.71 -5.66 7.43
CA VAL A 8 -8.26 -7.00 7.33
C VAL A 8 -7.51 -7.92 8.31
N ASP A 9 -8.26 -8.59 9.18
CA ASP A 9 -7.70 -9.59 10.07
C ASP A 9 -7.09 -10.72 9.23
N PRO A 10 -5.86 -11.19 9.52
CA PRO A 10 -5.23 -12.27 8.76
C PRO A 10 -6.11 -13.51 8.61
N ASP A 11 -6.93 -13.82 9.60
CA ASP A 11 -7.85 -14.97 9.55
C ASP A 11 -8.94 -14.80 8.49
N LYS A 12 -9.20 -13.57 8.05
CA LYS A 12 -10.26 -13.25 7.09
C LYS A 12 -9.73 -12.84 5.73
N VAL A 13 -8.42 -12.78 5.56
CA VAL A 13 -7.81 -12.33 4.31
C VAL A 13 -8.24 -13.19 3.15
N GLN A 14 -8.29 -14.51 3.31
CA GLN A 14 -8.65 -15.39 2.21
C GLN A 14 -10.08 -15.20 1.74
N ASP A 15 -10.97 -14.75 2.64
CA ASP A 15 -12.36 -14.48 2.27
C ASP A 15 -12.49 -13.21 1.42
N ILE A 16 -11.67 -12.19 1.69
CA ILE A 16 -11.74 -10.92 0.97
C ILE A 16 -10.78 -10.89 -0.22
N TRP A 17 -9.80 -11.78 -0.27
CA TRP A 17 -8.75 -11.77 -1.29
C TRP A 17 -9.28 -11.78 -2.72
N PRO A 18 -10.32 -12.58 -3.06
CA PRO A 18 -10.86 -12.54 -4.42
C PRO A 18 -11.32 -11.16 -4.87
N LEU A 19 -11.77 -10.31 -3.93
CA LEU A 19 -12.18 -8.93 -4.24
C LEU A 19 -10.99 -7.97 -4.26
N ALA A 20 -10.02 -8.16 -3.38
CA ALA A 20 -8.87 -7.27 -3.25
C ALA A 20 -7.79 -7.56 -4.29
N ARG A 21 -7.63 -8.82 -4.68
CA ARG A 21 -6.56 -9.27 -5.58
C ARG A 21 -6.46 -8.48 -6.88
N PRO A 22 -7.57 -8.19 -7.61
CA PRO A 22 -7.45 -7.43 -8.85
C PRO A 22 -6.84 -6.04 -8.66
N LEU A 23 -7.12 -5.39 -7.53
CA LEU A 23 -6.55 -4.08 -7.22
C LEU A 23 -5.07 -4.20 -6.86
N VAL A 24 -4.70 -5.23 -6.11
CA VAL A 24 -3.28 -5.49 -5.80
C VAL A 24 -2.52 -5.76 -7.09
N GLU A 25 -3.06 -6.57 -7.98
CA GLU A 25 -2.43 -6.87 -9.26
C GLU A 25 -2.33 -5.64 -10.15
N LYS A 26 -3.33 -4.76 -10.11
CA LYS A 26 -3.28 -3.49 -10.84
C LYS A 26 -2.11 -2.63 -10.37
N ALA A 27 -1.88 -2.56 -9.05
CA ALA A 27 -0.73 -1.83 -8.50
C ALA A 27 0.58 -2.49 -8.87
N LEU A 28 0.67 -3.82 -8.77
CA LEU A 28 1.88 -4.56 -9.07
C LEU A 28 2.25 -4.55 -10.56
N ALA A 29 1.29 -4.29 -11.44
CA ALA A 29 1.56 -4.18 -12.87
C ALA A 29 2.55 -3.04 -13.18
N HIS A 30 2.70 -2.08 -12.27
CA HIS A 30 3.66 -0.99 -12.41
C HIS A 30 5.01 -1.30 -11.73
N SER A 31 5.14 -2.45 -11.09
CA SER A 31 6.42 -2.90 -10.55
C SER A 31 7.24 -3.53 -11.67
N GLU A 32 8.54 -3.69 -11.45
CA GLU A 32 9.44 -4.29 -12.43
C GLU A 32 9.59 -5.79 -12.23
N GLY A 33 8.51 -6.47 -11.81
CA GLY A 33 8.51 -7.91 -11.63
C GLY A 33 9.05 -8.37 -10.29
N GLN A 34 9.23 -7.45 -9.33
CA GLN A 34 9.76 -7.82 -8.01
C GLN A 34 8.80 -8.65 -7.18
N MET A 35 7.50 -8.54 -7.46
CA MET A 35 6.50 -9.19 -6.62
C MET A 35 5.27 -9.60 -7.42
N LEU A 36 4.76 -10.78 -7.15
CA LEU A 36 3.48 -11.27 -7.65
C LEU A 36 2.43 -11.17 -6.53
N SER A 37 1.15 -11.19 -6.91
CA SER A 37 0.07 -11.14 -5.92
C SER A 37 0.11 -12.32 -4.94
N SER A 38 0.60 -13.48 -5.38
CA SER A 38 0.79 -14.63 -4.49
C SER A 38 1.85 -14.38 -3.44
N ASP A 39 2.88 -13.60 -3.75
CA ASP A 39 3.89 -13.21 -2.77
C ASP A 39 3.29 -12.26 -1.74
N SER A 40 2.47 -11.31 -2.19
CA SER A 40 1.77 -10.39 -1.30
C SER A 40 0.88 -11.14 -0.33
N LEU A 41 0.10 -12.10 -0.82
CA LEU A 41 -0.78 -12.90 0.02
C LEU A 41 0.01 -13.65 1.10
N ARG A 42 1.14 -14.24 0.72
CA ARG A 42 2.00 -14.95 1.69
C ARG A 42 2.51 -14.01 2.76
N MET A 43 2.94 -12.80 2.40
CA MET A 43 3.43 -11.83 3.37
C MET A 43 2.34 -11.34 4.31
N ILE A 44 1.11 -11.21 3.82
CA ILE A 44 -0.03 -10.84 4.66
C ILE A 44 -0.33 -11.96 5.66
N LEU A 45 -0.37 -13.21 5.19
CA LEU A 45 -0.66 -14.36 6.04
C LEU A 45 0.42 -14.61 7.08
N ASN A 46 1.65 -14.18 6.83
CA ASN A 46 2.77 -14.26 7.77
C ASN A 46 2.90 -13.02 8.67
N ASN A 47 1.92 -12.14 8.64
CA ASN A 47 1.89 -10.91 9.44
C ASN A 47 3.04 -9.94 9.14
N ARG A 48 3.68 -10.06 7.98
CA ARG A 48 4.74 -9.13 7.58
C ARG A 48 4.17 -7.90 6.91
N GLN A 49 3.03 -8.04 6.24
CA GLN A 49 2.32 -6.93 5.61
C GLN A 49 0.88 -6.93 6.07
N GLN A 50 0.26 -5.77 5.97
CA GLN A 50 -1.16 -5.59 6.30
C GLN A 50 -1.93 -5.32 5.02
N LEU A 51 -3.09 -5.96 4.90
CA LEU A 51 -4.06 -5.67 3.84
C LEU A 51 -5.13 -4.76 4.40
N TRP A 52 -5.36 -3.65 3.70
CA TRP A 52 -6.43 -2.71 4.00
C TRP A 52 -7.38 -2.68 2.83
N VAL A 53 -8.68 -2.67 3.12
CA VAL A 53 -9.70 -2.53 2.10
C VAL A 53 -10.59 -1.34 2.42
N GLY A 54 -10.89 -0.55 1.41
CA GLY A 54 -11.75 0.61 1.56
C GLY A 54 -13.08 0.41 0.87
N PHE A 55 -14.12 0.83 1.57
CA PHE A 55 -15.49 0.74 1.07
C PHE A 55 -16.13 2.12 1.01
N GLU A 56 -16.92 2.33 -0.02
CA GLU A 56 -17.79 3.50 -0.13
C GLU A 56 -19.17 2.98 -0.48
N GLU A 57 -20.15 3.28 0.38
CA GLU A 57 -21.53 2.84 0.21
C GLU A 57 -21.64 1.35 -0.08
N GLY A 58 -20.85 0.55 0.65
CA GLY A 58 -20.89 -0.90 0.55
C GLY A 58 -20.07 -1.50 -0.58
N GLU A 59 -19.47 -0.67 -1.44
CA GLU A 59 -18.64 -1.16 -2.54
C GLU A 59 -17.17 -0.97 -2.25
N LEU A 60 -16.38 -1.99 -2.55
CA LEU A 60 -14.92 -1.92 -2.39
C LEU A 60 -14.35 -1.01 -3.46
N PHE A 61 -13.68 0.07 -3.03
CA PHE A 61 -13.07 1.01 -3.98
C PHE A 61 -11.54 1.01 -3.96
N THR A 62 -10.92 0.49 -2.91
CA THR A 62 -9.46 0.51 -2.81
C THR A 62 -8.93 -0.68 -2.06
N ALA A 63 -7.69 -1.07 -2.37
CA ALA A 63 -6.91 -2.02 -1.61
C ALA A 63 -5.51 -1.47 -1.43
N VAL A 64 -5.00 -1.52 -0.21
CA VAL A 64 -3.70 -0.99 0.16
C VAL A 64 -2.93 -2.06 0.91
N LEU A 65 -1.65 -2.21 0.60
CA LEU A 65 -0.73 -3.04 1.37
C LEU A 65 0.26 -2.13 2.08
N THR A 66 0.47 -2.38 3.36
CA THR A 66 1.44 -1.64 4.16
C THR A 66 2.39 -2.60 4.85
N GLU A 67 3.55 -2.07 5.24
CA GLU A 67 4.54 -2.83 6.00
C GLU A 67 5.25 -1.87 6.95
N PRO A 68 5.27 -2.16 8.27
CA PRO A 68 6.07 -1.37 9.19
C PRO A 68 7.55 -1.63 8.93
N ILE A 69 8.32 -0.56 8.81
CA ILE A 69 9.76 -0.62 8.56
C ILE A 69 10.47 0.02 9.74
N SER A 70 11.42 -0.70 10.32
CA SER A 70 12.25 -0.19 11.42
C SER A 70 13.61 0.21 10.88
N TYR A 71 13.87 1.51 10.89
CA TYR A 71 15.22 2.02 10.69
C TYR A 71 15.91 2.11 12.06
N PRO A 72 17.24 2.21 12.12
CA PRO A 72 17.92 2.26 13.43
C PRO A 72 17.44 3.38 14.35
N ARG A 73 16.95 4.49 13.81
CA ARG A 73 16.58 5.65 14.60
C ARG A 73 15.07 5.91 14.66
N HIS A 74 14.28 5.26 13.80
CA HIS A 74 12.84 5.51 13.79
C HIS A 74 12.13 4.44 12.97
N ASN A 75 10.82 4.39 13.14
CA ASN A 75 9.94 3.49 12.37
C ASN A 75 9.09 4.31 11.41
N VAL A 76 8.79 3.72 10.26
CA VAL A 76 7.83 4.27 9.30
C VAL A 76 6.83 3.19 8.90
N LEU A 77 5.67 3.60 8.47
CA LEU A 77 4.70 2.69 7.85
C LEU A 77 4.81 2.88 6.34
N ARG A 78 5.33 1.85 5.66
CA ARG A 78 5.52 1.91 4.21
C ARG A 78 4.28 1.43 3.49
N ILE A 79 3.81 2.23 2.55
CA ILE A 79 2.75 1.83 1.64
C ILE A 79 3.43 1.05 0.51
N ILE A 80 3.13 -0.25 0.45
CA ILE A 80 3.77 -1.16 -0.52
C ILE A 80 3.04 -1.08 -1.86
N THR A 81 1.72 -1.21 -1.83
CA THR A 81 0.89 -1.06 -3.02
C THR A 81 -0.35 -0.25 -2.68
N PHE A 82 -0.85 0.46 -3.68
CA PHE A 82 -2.08 1.23 -3.57
C PHE A 82 -2.76 1.24 -4.92
N ALA A 83 -4.02 0.90 -4.95
CA ALA A 83 -4.83 1.01 -6.16
C ALA A 83 -6.27 1.30 -5.79
N THR A 84 -6.94 2.05 -6.66
CA THR A 84 -8.37 2.33 -6.54
C THR A 84 -9.10 1.85 -7.77
N GLN A 85 -10.39 1.62 -7.61
CA GLN A 85 -11.27 1.40 -8.76
C GLN A 85 -11.34 2.67 -9.61
N THR A 86 -11.69 2.51 -10.88
CA THR A 86 -11.84 3.63 -11.81
C THR A 86 -12.90 4.61 -11.29
N GLY A 87 -12.62 5.89 -11.39
CA GLY A 87 -13.54 6.94 -10.97
C GLY A 87 -13.27 7.53 -9.59
N TYR A 88 -12.31 6.97 -8.86
CA TYR A 88 -11.94 7.49 -7.54
C TYR A 88 -10.63 8.26 -7.64
N GLY A 89 -10.72 9.57 -7.76
CA GLY A 89 -9.55 10.45 -7.80
C GLY A 89 -9.01 10.73 -6.41
N MET A 90 -7.81 11.34 -6.37
CA MET A 90 -7.12 11.62 -5.11
C MET A 90 -7.96 12.48 -4.16
N ASP A 91 -8.67 13.47 -4.67
CA ASP A 91 -9.53 14.34 -3.86
C ASP A 91 -10.62 13.55 -3.14
N HIS A 92 -10.97 12.40 -3.68
CA HIS A 92 -12.07 11.59 -3.20
C HIS A 92 -11.66 10.67 -2.05
N TRP A 93 -10.41 10.22 -2.03
CA TRP A 93 -9.96 9.20 -1.06
C TRP A 93 -8.87 9.65 -0.10
N TYR A 94 -8.18 10.75 -0.40
CA TYR A 94 -6.92 11.11 0.28
C TYR A 94 -7.05 11.15 1.80
N ASP A 95 -8.00 11.93 2.30
CA ASP A 95 -8.14 12.14 3.75
C ASP A 95 -8.46 10.84 4.49
N THR A 96 -9.38 10.04 3.94
CA THR A 96 -9.79 8.78 4.57
C THR A 96 -8.58 7.84 4.71
N ILE A 97 -7.84 7.65 3.64
CA ILE A 97 -6.75 6.70 3.60
C ILE A 97 -5.58 7.21 4.44
N VAL A 98 -5.16 8.44 4.24
CA VAL A 98 -4.00 8.99 4.94
C VAL A 98 -4.27 9.08 6.44
N ASN A 99 -5.44 9.54 6.84
CA ASN A 99 -5.76 9.66 8.27
C ASN A 99 -5.85 8.29 8.95
N THR A 100 -6.43 7.30 8.29
CA THR A 100 -6.55 5.96 8.86
C THR A 100 -5.18 5.29 8.98
N LEU A 101 -4.35 5.36 7.96
CA LEU A 101 -3.00 4.79 8.00
C LEU A 101 -2.11 5.52 8.99
N SER A 102 -2.23 6.85 9.10
CA SER A 102 -1.47 7.63 10.07
C SER A 102 -1.83 7.25 11.50
N ALA A 103 -3.12 7.04 11.77
CA ALA A 103 -3.56 6.61 13.10
C ALA A 103 -2.99 5.24 13.45
N TYR A 104 -3.00 4.31 12.51
CA TYR A 104 -2.40 2.99 12.72
C TYR A 104 -0.88 3.11 12.94
N GLY A 105 -0.20 3.90 12.13
CA GLY A 105 1.23 4.12 12.27
C GLY A 105 1.60 4.66 13.66
N ARG A 106 0.78 5.57 14.21
CA ARG A 106 1.01 6.10 15.56
C ARG A 106 0.96 4.99 16.61
N THR A 107 0.08 4.00 16.46
CA THR A 107 0.02 2.87 17.40
C THR A 107 1.29 2.02 17.36
N LEU A 108 2.04 2.07 16.26
CA LEU A 108 3.29 1.34 16.09
C LEU A 108 4.51 2.25 16.28
N GLU A 109 4.30 3.47 16.79
CA GLU A 109 5.36 4.46 17.01
C GLU A 109 6.09 4.85 15.72
N CYS A 110 5.36 4.83 14.60
CA CYS A 110 5.89 5.31 13.33
C CYS A 110 5.84 6.83 13.28
N ILE A 111 6.86 7.45 12.71
CA ILE A 111 6.95 8.90 12.58
C ILE A 111 6.43 9.41 11.23
N ALA A 112 6.24 8.51 10.26
CA ALA A 112 5.84 8.91 8.91
C ALA A 112 5.19 7.78 8.16
N LEU A 113 4.42 8.13 7.15
CA LEU A 113 4.05 7.24 6.06
C LEU A 113 5.11 7.38 4.98
N GLU A 114 5.52 6.27 4.39
CA GLU A 114 6.55 6.23 3.34
C GLU A 114 6.00 5.46 2.15
N ALA A 115 6.32 5.89 0.95
CA ALA A 115 5.96 5.15 -0.26
C ALA A 115 7.10 5.25 -1.27
N TRP A 116 7.38 4.15 -1.95
CA TRP A 116 8.29 4.13 -3.07
C TRP A 116 7.46 4.26 -4.35
N CYS A 117 7.51 5.43 -4.96
CA CYS A 117 6.63 5.74 -6.07
C CYS A 117 7.36 6.60 -7.09
N ARG A 118 6.69 6.85 -8.21
CA ARG A 118 7.23 7.77 -9.21
C ARG A 118 7.27 9.18 -8.65
N LYS A 119 8.27 9.95 -9.08
CA LYS A 119 8.48 11.31 -8.63
C LYS A 119 7.24 12.20 -8.79
N GLY A 120 6.49 12.00 -9.88
CA GLY A 120 5.28 12.77 -10.13
C GLY A 120 4.20 12.55 -9.08
N LEU A 121 4.11 11.34 -8.50
CA LEU A 121 3.13 11.08 -7.45
C LEU A 121 3.51 11.80 -6.17
N ALA A 122 4.79 11.83 -5.79
CA ALA A 122 5.23 12.57 -4.62
C ALA A 122 4.85 14.04 -4.72
N ARG A 123 5.03 14.64 -5.90
CA ARG A 123 4.66 16.02 -6.14
C ARG A 123 3.15 16.23 -6.05
N LYS A 124 2.38 15.31 -6.61
CA LYS A 124 0.92 15.38 -6.60
C LYS A 124 0.35 15.25 -5.19
N LEU A 125 0.99 14.42 -4.34
CA LEU A 125 0.59 14.24 -2.95
C LEU A 125 1.10 15.37 -2.04
N ASP A 126 2.02 16.19 -2.53
CA ASP A 126 2.72 17.21 -1.74
C ASP A 126 3.49 16.60 -0.56
N TRP A 127 4.06 15.43 -0.80
CA TRP A 127 4.93 14.75 0.16
C TRP A 127 6.39 15.03 -0.16
N GLU A 128 7.24 14.97 0.87
CA GLU A 128 8.68 15.12 0.68
C GLU A 128 9.23 14.00 -0.19
N HIS A 129 10.02 14.36 -1.20
CA HIS A 129 10.70 13.40 -2.05
C HIS A 129 12.15 13.30 -1.60
N ASN A 130 12.44 12.28 -0.77
CA ASN A 130 13.75 12.16 -0.13
C ASN A 130 14.75 11.33 -0.92
N TYR A 131 14.26 10.33 -1.68
CA TYR A 131 15.15 9.39 -2.35
C TYR A 131 14.69 9.10 -3.76
N THR A 132 15.68 8.78 -4.60
CA THR A 132 15.44 8.23 -5.93
C THR A 132 16.13 6.88 -5.99
N VAL A 133 15.40 5.84 -6.40
CA VAL A 133 15.99 4.52 -6.61
C VAL A 133 16.50 4.46 -8.05
N ILE A 134 17.78 4.17 -8.20
CA ILE A 134 18.37 3.96 -9.52
C ILE A 134 18.81 2.51 -9.64
N ASN A 135 18.83 1.99 -10.84
CA ASN A 135 19.05 0.59 -11.07
C ASN A 135 20.02 0.39 -12.25
N LYS A 136 21.02 -0.43 -12.02
CA LYS A 136 21.94 -0.85 -13.11
C LYS A 136 21.83 -2.35 -13.24
N PRO A 137 21.26 -2.86 -14.33
CA PRO A 137 21.18 -4.30 -14.53
C PRO A 137 22.56 -4.95 -14.54
N ILE A 138 22.64 -6.12 -13.90
CA ILE A 138 23.86 -6.93 -13.91
C ILE A 138 23.62 -8.07 -14.88
N LYS A 139 24.51 -8.20 -15.89
CA LYS A 139 24.42 -9.32 -16.82
C LYS A 139 24.85 -10.59 -16.12
N LEU A 140 24.04 -11.61 -16.26
CA LEU A 140 24.41 -12.94 -15.79
C LEU A 140 25.26 -13.58 -16.85
N GLU A 141 26.40 -14.12 -16.46
CA GLU A 141 27.24 -14.90 -17.36
C GLU A 141 26.67 -16.30 -17.49
N GLU A 142 26.69 -16.84 -18.72
CA GLU A 142 26.23 -18.18 -18.99
C GLU A 142 27.37 -19.19 -18.79
#